data_69bf8e45c6c6f26c232a4260dec7686a
#
_entry.id   69bf8e45c6c6f26c232a4260dec7686a
#
_cell.length_a   1.000
_cell.length_b   1.000
_cell.length_c   1.000
_cell.angle_alpha   90.00
_cell.angle_beta   90.00
_cell.angle_gamma   90.00
#
_symmetry.space_group_name_H-M   'P 1'
#
loop_
_entity.id
_entity.type
_entity.pdbx_description
1 polymer ?
#
loop_
_entity_poly.entity_id
_entity_poly.type
_entity_poly.pdbx_seq_one_letter_code
_entity_poly.pdbx_strand_id
1 'polypeptide(L)'
;MLRKGLAVAALGLALVGGPALAAGSQKEPRTVAWSFSGPFGKFDRAQLQRGFKVYREVCAACHSMNLMSFRNLGQKGGPFYDPKYPNPNDNPYVKTIARDYEVSDIDSDTGDVIKRPATPADRFPNPYPNEAAARAGNGGALPPDFSTLSKARKGGPDYVYSLLSGYGTPPAGLEVPAGQYYNPYMLGDVTAFWKGQGHAPKGGFIAMAPQLAPDKVTFDDGTKSTIAQQAKDVAAFMAWVSEPKLEERKAFGVGAMIYLVILSGLLYVSYRRIWRNVAH
;
A
#
# COMPACT_ATOMS: atom_id res chain seq x y z
N MET A 1 -65.73 -26.45 -18.34
CA MET A 1 -64.74 -26.23 -17.23
C MET A 1 -63.40 -26.67 -17.72
N LEU A 2 -62.58 -25.73 -18.19
CA LEU A 2 -61.25 -26.00 -18.78
C LEU A 2 -60.18 -25.64 -17.76
N ARG A 3 -59.46 -26.63 -17.23
CA ARG A 3 -58.26 -26.44 -16.45
C ARG A 3 -57.08 -26.19 -17.42
N LYS A 4 -56.61 -24.96 -17.47
CA LYS A 4 -55.36 -24.65 -18.19
C LYS A 4 -54.22 -24.82 -17.20
N GLY A 5 -53.42 -25.88 -17.42
CA GLY A 5 -52.15 -26.07 -16.73
C GLY A 5 -51.08 -25.13 -17.31
N LEU A 6 -50.51 -24.28 -16.50
CA LEU A 6 -49.28 -23.53 -16.85
C LEU A 6 -48.07 -24.47 -16.70
N ALA A 7 -47.48 -24.83 -17.83
CA ALA A 7 -46.15 -25.44 -17.83
C ALA A 7 -45.10 -24.33 -17.70
N VAL A 8 -44.47 -24.27 -16.55
CA VAL A 8 -43.28 -23.41 -16.31
C VAL A 8 -42.08 -24.13 -16.93
N ALA A 9 -41.66 -23.69 -18.09
CA ALA A 9 -40.40 -24.14 -18.70
C ALA A 9 -39.23 -23.52 -17.91
N ALA A 10 -38.61 -24.32 -17.04
CA ALA A 10 -37.33 -23.98 -16.41
C ALA A 10 -36.22 -24.03 -17.46
N LEU A 11 -35.83 -22.88 -18.00
CA LEU A 11 -34.64 -22.74 -18.83
C LEU A 11 -33.43 -22.87 -17.92
N GLY A 12 -32.87 -24.07 -17.83
CA GLY A 12 -31.59 -24.30 -17.18
C GLY A 12 -30.48 -23.69 -18.03
N LEU A 13 -29.99 -22.50 -17.65
CA LEU A 13 -28.74 -21.96 -18.15
C LEU A 13 -27.61 -22.83 -17.61
N ALA A 14 -27.19 -23.81 -18.37
CA ALA A 14 -25.92 -24.50 -18.14
C ALA A 14 -24.81 -23.51 -18.43
N LEU A 15 -24.31 -22.86 -17.36
CA LEU A 15 -23.03 -22.15 -17.36
C LEU A 15 -21.94 -23.21 -17.61
N VAL A 16 -21.58 -23.40 -18.88
CA VAL A 16 -20.38 -24.13 -19.28
C VAL A 16 -19.24 -23.24 -18.76
N GLY A 17 -18.80 -23.50 -17.54
CA GLY A 17 -17.54 -22.95 -17.00
C GLY A 17 -16.40 -23.51 -17.86
N GLY A 18 -15.99 -22.77 -18.90
CA GLY A 18 -14.74 -23.03 -19.57
C GLY A 18 -13.63 -23.00 -18.52
N PRO A 19 -12.51 -23.73 -18.72
CA PRO A 19 -11.37 -23.63 -17.81
C PRO A 19 -10.98 -22.16 -17.75
N ALA A 20 -11.13 -21.53 -16.57
CA ALA A 20 -10.57 -20.22 -16.32
C ALA A 20 -9.07 -20.40 -16.61
N LEU A 21 -8.60 -19.80 -17.71
CA LEU A 21 -7.18 -19.68 -17.99
C LEU A 21 -6.56 -19.12 -16.71
N ALA A 22 -5.69 -19.89 -16.09
CA ALA A 22 -5.15 -19.57 -14.78
C ALA A 22 -4.49 -18.21 -14.88
N ALA A 23 -5.20 -17.17 -14.42
CA ALA A 23 -4.57 -15.92 -14.11
C ALA A 23 -3.38 -16.26 -13.22
N GLY A 24 -2.16 -15.87 -13.61
CA GLY A 24 -0.89 -16.28 -13.02
C GLY A 24 -0.97 -16.55 -11.52
N SER A 25 -0.06 -17.31 -11.00
CA SER A 25 -0.05 -17.72 -9.60
C SER A 25 1.08 -17.05 -8.84
N GLN A 26 0.87 -16.77 -7.56
CA GLN A 26 1.91 -16.29 -6.63
C GLN A 26 1.84 -17.08 -5.33
N LYS A 27 2.93 -17.07 -4.56
CA LYS A 27 2.86 -17.54 -3.18
C LYS A 27 2.01 -16.56 -2.36
N GLU A 28 1.23 -17.09 -1.41
CA GLU A 28 0.54 -16.25 -0.46
C GLU A 28 1.56 -15.41 0.34
N PRO A 29 1.29 -14.10 0.52
CA PRO A 29 2.17 -13.25 1.31
C PRO A 29 2.38 -13.80 2.72
N ARG A 30 3.57 -13.58 3.27
CA ARG A 30 3.90 -13.94 4.65
C ARG A 30 3.09 -13.06 5.59
N THR A 31 2.43 -13.66 6.56
CA THR A 31 1.72 -12.91 7.60
C THR A 31 2.72 -12.27 8.56
N VAL A 32 2.62 -10.96 8.74
CA VAL A 32 3.45 -10.17 9.65
C VAL A 32 2.57 -9.57 10.74
N ALA A 33 3.05 -9.61 11.97
CA ALA A 33 2.38 -8.90 13.06
C ALA A 33 2.64 -7.39 12.93
N TRP A 34 1.58 -6.64 12.57
CA TRP A 34 1.62 -5.19 12.46
C TRP A 34 1.01 -4.54 13.68
N SER A 35 1.67 -3.51 14.23
CA SER A 35 1.17 -2.72 15.36
C SER A 35 -0.17 -2.05 15.06
N PHE A 36 -0.42 -1.74 13.81
CA PHE A 36 -1.64 -1.10 13.32
C PHE A 36 -2.76 -2.08 12.91
N SER A 37 -2.61 -3.39 13.14
CA SER A 37 -3.66 -4.39 12.87
C SER A 37 -4.80 -4.31 13.89
N GLY A 38 -5.97 -4.85 13.48
CA GLY A 38 -7.16 -4.91 14.35
C GLY A 38 -7.82 -3.55 14.60
N PRO A 39 -8.93 -3.52 15.37
CA PRO A 39 -9.77 -2.32 15.55
C PRO A 39 -9.08 -1.22 16.37
N PHE A 40 -8.16 -1.56 17.26
CA PHE A 40 -7.45 -0.63 18.17
C PHE A 40 -5.98 -0.46 17.82
N GLY A 41 -5.49 -1.12 16.75
CA GLY A 41 -4.09 -1.03 16.35
C GLY A 41 -3.71 0.37 15.89
N LYS A 42 -2.48 0.78 16.20
CA LYS A 42 -1.89 2.08 15.85
C LYS A 42 -0.51 1.88 15.22
N PHE A 43 -0.12 2.82 14.39
CA PHE A 43 1.23 2.80 13.83
C PHE A 43 2.31 3.04 14.91
N ASP A 44 3.36 2.25 14.85
CA ASP A 44 4.58 2.51 15.59
C ASP A 44 5.37 3.62 14.88
N ARG A 45 5.55 4.75 15.55
CA ARG A 45 6.20 5.92 14.95
C ARG A 45 7.68 5.70 14.66
N ALA A 46 8.39 4.99 15.53
CA ALA A 46 9.79 4.67 15.29
C ALA A 46 9.94 3.79 14.05
N GLN A 47 9.02 2.82 13.88
CA GLN A 47 8.95 2.01 12.66
C GLN A 47 8.64 2.86 11.43
N LEU A 48 7.70 3.83 11.51
CA LEU A 48 7.40 4.73 10.40
C LEU A 48 8.61 5.62 10.05
N GLN A 49 9.36 6.10 11.03
CA GLN A 49 10.57 6.91 10.81
C GLN A 49 11.64 6.09 10.08
N ARG A 50 11.93 4.86 10.52
CA ARG A 50 12.84 3.95 9.82
C ARG A 50 12.34 3.65 8.40
N GLY A 51 11.05 3.37 8.25
CA GLY A 51 10.43 3.12 6.94
C GLY A 51 10.51 4.32 6.00
N PHE A 52 10.32 5.54 6.50
CA PHE A 52 10.55 6.77 5.74
C PHE A 52 12.01 6.91 5.31
N LYS A 53 12.97 6.57 6.18
CA LYS A 53 14.39 6.60 5.85
C LYS A 53 14.72 5.61 4.74
N VAL A 54 14.19 4.38 4.80
CA VAL A 54 14.34 3.40 3.71
C VAL A 54 13.72 3.92 2.41
N TYR A 55 12.52 4.50 2.46
CA TYR A 55 11.90 5.12 1.29
C TYR A 55 12.82 6.19 0.69
N ARG A 56 13.28 7.14 1.50
CA ARG A 56 14.09 8.28 1.04
C ARG A 56 15.42 7.84 0.43
N GLU A 57 16.11 6.90 1.05
CA GLU A 57 17.48 6.52 0.66
C GLU A 57 17.53 5.42 -0.43
N VAL A 58 16.44 4.63 -0.58
CA VAL A 58 16.44 3.47 -1.47
C VAL A 58 15.37 3.59 -2.57
N CYS A 59 14.15 3.98 -2.22
CA CYS A 59 12.99 3.85 -3.11
C CYS A 59 12.68 5.12 -3.90
N ALA A 60 12.90 6.29 -3.29
CA ALA A 60 12.50 7.59 -3.83
C ALA A 60 13.20 7.97 -5.15
N ALA A 61 14.34 7.33 -5.46
CA ALA A 61 15.04 7.54 -6.74
C ALA A 61 14.24 7.04 -7.96
N CYS A 62 13.29 6.11 -7.75
CA CYS A 62 12.48 5.51 -8.83
C CYS A 62 10.98 5.64 -8.61
N HIS A 63 10.51 5.65 -7.34
CA HIS A 63 9.10 5.62 -6.98
C HIS A 63 8.60 6.96 -6.47
N SER A 64 7.56 7.48 -7.12
CA SER A 64 6.84 8.68 -6.68
C SER A 64 5.93 8.42 -5.47
N MET A 65 5.48 9.49 -4.85
CA MET A 65 4.52 9.52 -3.75
C MET A 65 3.60 10.75 -3.90
N ASN A 66 2.89 10.81 -5.02
CA ASN A 66 2.23 11.99 -5.55
C ASN A 66 1.11 12.57 -4.69
N LEU A 67 0.46 11.76 -3.86
CA LEU A 67 -0.65 12.21 -3.01
C LEU A 67 -0.18 12.74 -1.64
N MET A 68 1.12 12.65 -1.34
CA MET A 68 1.69 13.08 -0.08
C MET A 68 2.35 14.45 -0.21
N SER A 69 2.09 15.32 0.78
CA SER A 69 2.86 16.54 1.03
C SER A 69 3.79 16.32 2.22
N PHE A 70 4.89 17.08 2.30
CA PHE A 70 5.81 16.95 3.44
C PHE A 70 5.13 17.17 4.79
N ARG A 71 4.15 18.10 4.87
CA ARG A 71 3.36 18.34 6.09
C ARG A 71 2.65 17.09 6.62
N ASN A 72 2.31 16.13 5.75
CA ASN A 72 1.67 14.89 6.20
C ASN A 72 2.57 14.08 7.13
N LEU A 73 3.89 14.18 6.99
CA LEU A 73 4.84 13.55 7.91
C LEU A 73 4.71 14.05 9.36
N GLY A 74 4.32 15.31 9.56
CA GLY A 74 4.14 15.95 10.87
C GLY A 74 2.70 15.95 11.39
N GLN A 75 1.72 15.45 10.63
CA GLN A 75 0.33 15.40 11.08
C GLN A 75 0.15 14.36 12.18
N LYS A 76 -0.96 14.44 12.93
CA LYS A 76 -1.32 13.43 13.95
C LYS A 76 -1.34 12.03 13.35
N GLY A 77 -0.65 11.09 13.99
CA GLY A 77 -0.43 9.73 13.47
C GLY A 77 0.72 9.60 12.46
N GLY A 78 1.35 10.68 12.06
CA GLY A 78 2.52 10.68 11.18
C GLY A 78 3.84 10.40 11.89
N PRO A 79 4.89 10.02 11.13
CA PRO A 79 6.20 9.64 11.68
C PRO A 79 6.88 10.72 12.51
N PHE A 80 6.70 11.99 12.15
CA PHE A 80 7.34 13.13 12.81
C PHE A 80 6.34 14.06 13.50
N TYR A 81 5.18 13.52 13.90
CA TYR A 81 4.21 14.29 14.67
C TYR A 81 4.79 14.72 16.01
N ASP A 82 4.67 16.00 16.32
CA ASP A 82 4.99 16.57 17.62
C ASP A 82 3.81 17.47 18.07
N PRO A 83 3.22 17.19 19.25
CA PRO A 83 2.08 17.98 19.77
C PRO A 83 2.43 19.46 20.03
N LYS A 84 3.71 19.82 20.14
CA LYS A 84 4.15 21.21 20.21
C LYS A 84 3.86 22.01 18.93
N TYR A 85 3.71 21.30 17.80
CA TYR A 85 3.46 21.90 16.51
C TYR A 85 2.12 21.37 15.95
N PRO A 86 0.97 21.84 16.46
CA PRO A 86 -0.34 21.37 16.03
C PRO A 86 -0.59 21.63 14.54
N ASN A 87 0.01 22.68 13.99
CA ASN A 87 0.10 22.89 12.54
C ASN A 87 1.39 22.21 12.03
N PRO A 88 1.31 21.15 11.23
CA PRO A 88 2.49 20.44 10.72
C PRO A 88 3.43 21.30 9.87
N ASN A 89 2.93 22.43 9.30
CA ASN A 89 3.76 23.34 8.53
C ASN A 89 4.79 24.06 9.42
N ASP A 90 4.57 24.13 10.74
CA ASP A 90 5.47 24.77 11.69
C ASP A 90 6.47 23.81 12.31
N ASN A 91 6.29 22.52 12.09
CA ASN A 91 7.17 21.48 12.62
C ASN A 91 8.59 21.59 12.03
N PRO A 92 9.63 21.82 12.86
CA PRO A 92 10.99 22.04 12.38
C PRO A 92 11.59 20.81 11.69
N TYR A 93 11.25 19.60 12.14
CA TYR A 93 11.70 18.37 11.49
C TYR A 93 11.14 18.24 10.06
N VAL A 94 9.85 18.57 9.89
CA VAL A 94 9.20 18.54 8.56
C VAL A 94 9.79 19.61 7.65
N LYS A 95 10.05 20.82 8.19
CA LYS A 95 10.73 21.91 7.45
C LYS A 95 12.12 21.50 6.97
N THR A 96 12.89 20.83 7.84
CA THR A 96 14.23 20.35 7.47
C THR A 96 14.15 19.30 6.39
N ILE A 97 13.27 18.29 6.54
CA ILE A 97 13.08 17.25 5.53
C ILE A 97 12.65 17.86 4.18
N ALA A 98 11.73 18.82 4.19
CA ALA A 98 11.25 19.44 2.96
C ALA A 98 12.39 20.19 2.22
N ARG A 99 13.24 20.93 2.95
CA ARG A 99 14.34 21.69 2.37
C ARG A 99 15.41 20.82 1.67
N ASP A 100 15.47 19.53 1.99
CA ASP A 100 16.37 18.60 1.29
C ASP A 100 15.93 18.31 -0.15
N TYR A 101 14.73 18.80 -0.56
CA TYR A 101 14.17 18.60 -1.87
C TYR A 101 13.99 19.93 -2.62
N GLU A 102 14.15 19.88 -3.93
CA GLU A 102 13.84 21.01 -4.81
C GLU A 102 12.52 20.77 -5.53
N VAL A 103 11.73 21.82 -5.68
CA VAL A 103 10.48 21.85 -6.44
C VAL A 103 10.54 22.96 -7.50
N SER A 104 9.88 22.72 -8.62
CA SER A 104 9.68 23.77 -9.62
C SER A 104 8.56 24.72 -9.17
N ASP A 105 8.78 25.99 -9.33
CA ASP A 105 7.83 27.05 -9.07
C ASP A 105 7.85 28.08 -10.21
N ILE A 106 6.93 29.02 -10.20
CA ILE A 106 6.89 30.12 -11.18
C ILE A 106 7.24 31.40 -10.44
N ASP A 107 8.25 32.10 -10.91
CA ASP A 107 8.57 33.43 -10.42
C ASP A 107 7.42 34.38 -10.71
N SER A 108 6.87 35.00 -9.66
CA SER A 108 5.68 35.86 -9.77
C SER A 108 5.93 37.16 -10.55
N ASP A 109 7.21 37.57 -10.65
CA ASP A 109 7.57 38.86 -11.28
C ASP A 109 7.92 38.68 -12.75
N THR A 110 8.60 37.56 -13.10
CA THR A 110 9.06 37.31 -14.47
C THR A 110 8.22 36.28 -15.23
N GLY A 111 7.49 35.40 -14.53
CA GLY A 111 6.76 34.28 -15.11
C GLY A 111 7.68 33.09 -15.49
N ASP A 112 8.95 33.13 -15.15
CA ASP A 112 9.89 32.07 -15.45
C ASP A 112 9.74 30.89 -14.49
N VAL A 113 10.06 29.69 -14.99
CA VAL A 113 10.14 28.49 -14.15
C VAL A 113 11.45 28.53 -13.36
N ILE A 114 11.33 28.59 -12.05
CA ILE A 114 12.45 28.56 -11.11
C ILE A 114 12.45 27.26 -10.29
N LYS A 115 13.59 26.96 -9.69
CA LYS A 115 13.69 25.93 -8.66
C LYS A 115 13.90 26.57 -7.31
N ARG A 116 13.18 26.09 -6.32
CA ARG A 116 13.34 26.49 -4.91
C ARG A 116 13.36 25.27 -3.97
N PRO A 117 13.92 25.40 -2.78
CA PRO A 117 13.72 24.40 -1.74
C PRO A 117 12.26 24.20 -1.44
N ALA A 118 11.85 22.93 -1.23
CA ALA A 118 10.48 22.62 -0.90
C ALA A 118 10.13 23.10 0.52
N THR A 119 8.85 23.39 0.72
CA THR A 119 8.22 23.72 1.98
C THR A 119 7.35 22.56 2.48
N PRO A 120 6.89 22.55 3.73
CA PRO A 120 5.99 21.52 4.21
C PRO A 120 4.68 21.38 3.41
N ALA A 121 4.23 22.43 2.76
CA ALA A 121 3.01 22.43 1.93
C ALA A 121 3.19 21.74 0.57
N ASP A 122 4.42 21.71 0.08
CA ASP A 122 4.73 21.10 -1.21
C ASP A 122 4.56 19.58 -1.17
N ARG A 123 4.27 19.00 -2.33
CA ARG A 123 4.23 17.54 -2.51
C ARG A 123 5.65 17.00 -2.71
N PHE A 124 5.81 15.72 -2.44
CA PHE A 124 7.03 15.02 -2.80
C PHE A 124 7.25 15.11 -4.31
N PRO A 125 8.42 15.58 -4.77
CA PRO A 125 8.70 15.68 -6.20
C PRO A 125 8.79 14.30 -6.83
N ASN A 126 8.39 14.22 -8.11
CA ASN A 126 8.55 13.01 -8.89
C ASN A 126 10.02 12.78 -9.24
N PRO A 127 10.51 11.52 -9.18
CA PRO A 127 11.88 11.20 -9.60
C PRO A 127 12.10 11.39 -11.09
N TYR A 128 11.05 11.32 -11.90
CA TYR A 128 11.09 11.51 -13.35
C TYR A 128 10.07 12.57 -13.77
N PRO A 129 10.36 13.35 -14.81
CA PRO A 129 9.47 14.41 -15.28
C PRO A 129 8.16 13.87 -15.90
N ASN A 130 8.16 12.64 -16.40
CA ASN A 130 7.00 11.98 -16.98
C ASN A 130 7.19 10.45 -17.05
N GLU A 131 6.13 9.72 -17.41
CA GLU A 131 6.17 8.26 -17.50
C GLU A 131 7.12 7.73 -18.57
N ALA A 132 7.29 8.43 -19.69
CA ALA A 132 8.22 8.01 -20.75
C ALA A 132 9.66 8.01 -20.24
N ALA A 133 10.06 9.07 -19.52
CA ALA A 133 11.37 9.16 -18.87
C ALA A 133 11.54 8.09 -17.78
N ALA A 134 10.48 7.84 -16.98
CA ALA A 134 10.50 6.78 -15.98
C ALA A 134 10.71 5.39 -16.61
N ARG A 135 10.02 5.08 -17.70
CA ARG A 135 10.21 3.80 -18.43
C ARG A 135 11.61 3.70 -19.04
N ALA A 136 12.09 4.77 -19.65
CA ALA A 136 13.44 4.79 -20.23
C ALA A 136 14.52 4.53 -19.18
N GLY A 137 14.39 5.11 -18.00
CA GLY A 137 15.32 4.90 -16.88
C GLY A 137 15.19 3.53 -16.17
N ASN A 138 14.13 2.77 -16.44
CA ASN A 138 13.84 1.51 -15.76
C ASN A 138 13.62 0.33 -16.73
N GLY A 139 14.35 0.29 -17.84
CA GLY A 139 14.31 -0.83 -18.79
C GLY A 139 12.91 -1.09 -19.39
N GLY A 140 12.12 -0.05 -19.61
CA GLY A 140 10.75 -0.12 -20.15
C GLY A 140 9.67 -0.28 -19.09
N ALA A 141 10.00 -0.62 -17.84
CA ALA A 141 9.04 -0.75 -16.77
C ALA A 141 8.70 0.62 -16.14
N LEU A 142 7.45 0.80 -15.72
CA LEU A 142 7.03 1.98 -14.96
C LEU A 142 7.02 1.66 -13.47
N PRO A 143 7.89 2.29 -12.65
CA PRO A 143 7.81 2.15 -11.20
C PRO A 143 6.47 2.70 -10.68
N PRO A 144 5.69 1.93 -9.92
CA PRO A 144 4.42 2.40 -9.40
C PRO A 144 4.58 3.49 -8.34
N ASP A 145 3.61 4.41 -8.30
CA ASP A 145 3.47 5.39 -7.23
C ASP A 145 3.10 4.72 -5.90
N PHE A 146 3.72 5.15 -4.80
CA PHE A 146 3.51 4.55 -3.48
C PHE A 146 2.30 5.05 -2.72
N SER A 147 1.65 6.13 -3.17
CA SER A 147 0.58 6.79 -2.42
C SER A 147 -0.57 5.86 -2.01
N THR A 148 -0.91 4.88 -2.85
CA THR A 148 -2.00 3.94 -2.59
C THR A 148 -1.60 2.48 -2.77
N LEU A 149 -0.32 2.21 -3.03
CA LEU A 149 0.16 0.88 -3.46
C LEU A 149 -0.20 -0.22 -2.47
N SER A 150 -0.04 0.03 -1.17
CA SER A 150 -0.36 -0.95 -0.12
C SER A 150 -1.85 -1.33 -0.12
N LYS A 151 -2.76 -0.40 -0.43
CA LYS A 151 -4.20 -0.70 -0.57
C LYS A 151 -4.57 -1.34 -1.90
N ALA A 152 -3.80 -1.06 -2.94
CA ALA A 152 -4.04 -1.55 -4.30
C ALA A 152 -3.54 -2.99 -4.52
N ARG A 153 -2.99 -3.64 -3.52
CA ARG A 153 -2.48 -5.02 -3.60
C ARG A 153 -3.16 -5.92 -2.58
N LYS A 154 -3.58 -7.11 -3.04
CA LYS A 154 -4.07 -8.16 -2.15
C LYS A 154 -2.97 -8.51 -1.13
N GLY A 155 -3.31 -8.51 0.14
CA GLY A 155 -2.35 -8.69 1.23
C GLY A 155 -1.71 -7.40 1.76
N GLY A 156 -1.91 -6.25 1.08
CA GLY A 156 -1.46 -4.95 1.59
C GLY A 156 0.01 -4.92 2.02
N PRO A 157 0.31 -4.54 3.28
CA PRO A 157 1.69 -4.47 3.77
C PRO A 157 2.39 -5.84 3.83
N ASP A 158 1.65 -6.94 4.01
CA ASP A 158 2.19 -8.31 3.97
C ASP A 158 2.73 -8.63 2.57
N TYR A 159 2.03 -8.20 1.52
CA TYR A 159 2.48 -8.34 0.14
C TYR A 159 3.77 -7.55 -0.11
N VAL A 160 3.80 -6.27 0.28
CA VAL A 160 4.98 -5.41 0.12
C VAL A 160 6.20 -6.00 0.84
N TYR A 161 6.02 -6.40 2.09
CA TYR A 161 7.07 -7.06 2.87
C TYR A 161 7.58 -8.33 2.18
N SER A 162 6.64 -9.19 1.73
CA SER A 162 6.97 -10.46 1.10
C SER A 162 7.68 -10.29 -0.23
N LEU A 163 7.24 -9.33 -1.04
CA LEU A 163 7.87 -9.00 -2.31
C LEU A 163 9.31 -8.51 -2.11
N LEU A 164 9.52 -7.54 -1.22
CA LEU A 164 10.83 -6.93 -0.99
C LEU A 164 11.84 -7.90 -0.35
N SER A 165 11.37 -8.79 0.53
CA SER A 165 12.21 -9.79 1.20
C SER A 165 12.22 -11.16 0.50
N GLY A 166 11.50 -11.29 -0.61
CA GLY A 166 11.26 -12.58 -1.28
C GLY A 166 12.17 -12.87 -2.47
N TYR A 167 13.06 -11.96 -2.82
CA TYR A 167 14.06 -12.22 -3.86
C TYR A 167 14.99 -13.36 -3.44
N GLY A 168 15.32 -14.20 -4.41
CA GLY A 168 16.20 -15.34 -4.19
C GLY A 168 16.64 -15.99 -5.52
N THR A 169 17.41 -17.05 -5.42
CA THR A 169 17.81 -17.81 -6.60
C THR A 169 16.59 -18.42 -7.28
N PRO A 170 16.42 -18.23 -8.58
CA PRO A 170 15.37 -18.90 -9.33
C PRO A 170 15.44 -20.41 -9.19
N PRO A 171 14.30 -21.13 -9.15
CA PRO A 171 14.28 -22.58 -9.15
C PRO A 171 15.04 -23.16 -10.36
N ALA A 172 15.76 -24.27 -10.14
CA ALA A 172 16.48 -24.95 -11.21
C ALA A 172 15.52 -25.34 -12.35
N GLY A 173 15.85 -24.94 -13.57
CA GLY A 173 15.00 -25.14 -14.74
C GLY A 173 14.05 -23.95 -15.06
N LEU A 174 14.06 -22.87 -14.29
CA LEU A 174 13.37 -21.66 -14.64
C LEU A 174 14.30 -20.69 -15.40
N GLU A 175 13.97 -20.42 -16.66
CA GLU A 175 14.68 -19.44 -17.50
C GLU A 175 14.13 -18.05 -17.18
N VAL A 176 14.96 -17.18 -16.63
CA VAL A 176 14.58 -15.80 -16.30
C VAL A 176 14.93 -14.88 -17.48
N PRO A 177 13.95 -14.12 -18.03
CA PRO A 177 14.22 -13.18 -19.10
C PRO A 177 15.25 -12.13 -18.70
N ALA A 178 16.06 -11.66 -19.66
CA ALA A 178 17.04 -10.61 -19.44
C ALA A 178 16.39 -9.34 -18.87
N GLY A 179 17.02 -8.73 -17.87
CA GLY A 179 16.53 -7.52 -17.20
C GLY A 179 15.35 -7.76 -16.25
N GLN A 180 14.98 -9.01 -15.99
CA GLN A 180 13.93 -9.35 -15.03
C GLN A 180 14.47 -10.23 -13.89
N TYR A 181 13.73 -10.28 -12.80
CA TYR A 181 14.07 -11.03 -11.60
C TYR A 181 12.88 -11.89 -11.19
N TYR A 182 13.11 -13.16 -10.89
CA TYR A 182 12.06 -14.01 -10.37
C TYR A 182 11.72 -13.64 -8.92
N ASN A 183 10.43 -13.53 -8.65
CA ASN A 183 9.95 -13.35 -7.29
C ASN A 183 8.70 -14.21 -7.05
N PRO A 184 8.72 -15.12 -6.04
CA PRO A 184 7.60 -16.01 -5.79
C PRO A 184 6.33 -15.30 -5.32
N TYR A 185 6.42 -14.06 -4.86
CA TYR A 185 5.30 -13.24 -4.42
C TYR A 185 4.79 -12.27 -5.49
N MET A 186 5.48 -12.17 -6.63
CA MET A 186 4.99 -11.43 -7.79
C MET A 186 3.92 -12.27 -8.51
N LEU A 187 2.75 -11.68 -8.79
CA LEU A 187 1.74 -12.34 -9.59
C LEU A 187 2.23 -12.50 -11.03
N GLY A 188 2.25 -13.71 -11.54
CA GLY A 188 2.67 -13.99 -12.91
C GLY A 188 2.44 -15.44 -13.32
N ASP A 189 2.66 -15.69 -14.60
CA ASP A 189 2.71 -17.04 -15.18
C ASP A 189 4.10 -17.26 -15.78
N VAL A 190 4.84 -18.18 -15.19
CA VAL A 190 6.20 -18.53 -15.63
C VAL A 190 6.24 -19.85 -16.40
N THR A 191 5.09 -20.42 -16.74
CA THR A 191 4.98 -21.75 -17.39
C THR A 191 5.75 -21.80 -18.71
N ALA A 192 5.69 -20.75 -19.52
CA ALA A 192 6.39 -20.67 -20.81
C ALA A 192 7.95 -20.70 -20.64
N PHE A 193 8.44 -20.33 -19.47
CA PHE A 193 9.86 -20.25 -19.14
C PHE A 193 10.35 -21.43 -18.27
N TRP A 194 9.45 -22.37 -17.97
CA TRP A 194 9.77 -23.53 -17.16
C TRP A 194 10.27 -24.69 -18.02
N LYS A 195 11.50 -25.13 -17.79
CA LYS A 195 12.15 -26.29 -18.42
C LYS A 195 12.40 -27.43 -17.45
N GLY A 196 12.02 -27.25 -16.19
CA GLY A 196 12.17 -28.30 -15.16
C GLY A 196 11.11 -29.38 -15.27
N GLN A 197 11.18 -30.36 -14.39
CA GLN A 197 10.16 -31.42 -14.30
C GLN A 197 8.97 -30.96 -13.44
N GLY A 198 7.78 -31.49 -13.74
CA GLY A 198 6.57 -31.21 -13.00
C GLY A 198 5.98 -29.82 -13.28
N HIS A 199 5.25 -29.30 -12.29
CA HIS A 199 4.59 -27.99 -12.43
C HIS A 199 5.55 -26.82 -12.31
N ALA A 200 5.31 -25.76 -13.09
CA ALA A 200 6.03 -24.52 -12.97
C ALA A 200 5.90 -23.91 -11.55
N PRO A 201 6.93 -23.26 -11.03
CA PRO A 201 6.89 -22.65 -9.71
C PRO A 201 5.89 -21.49 -9.68
N LYS A 202 5.30 -21.24 -8.50
CA LYS A 202 4.46 -20.05 -8.29
C LYS A 202 5.33 -18.78 -8.28
N GLY A 203 4.82 -17.71 -8.86
CA GLY A 203 5.46 -16.41 -8.89
C GLY A 203 5.53 -15.83 -10.29
N GLY A 204 6.18 -14.69 -10.41
CA GLY A 204 6.32 -13.98 -11.67
C GLY A 204 7.70 -13.33 -11.80
N PHE A 205 7.86 -12.64 -12.90
CA PHE A 205 9.04 -11.83 -13.16
C PHE A 205 8.74 -10.35 -12.87
N ILE A 206 9.71 -9.67 -12.30
CA ILE A 206 9.64 -8.25 -11.97
C ILE A 206 10.89 -7.55 -12.50
N ALA A 207 10.71 -6.40 -13.15
CA ALA A 207 11.82 -5.61 -13.68
C ALA A 207 12.65 -4.92 -12.58
N MET A 208 12.07 -4.71 -11.39
CA MET A 208 12.79 -4.14 -10.26
C MET A 208 13.80 -5.15 -9.70
N ALA A 209 15.08 -4.80 -9.74
CA ALA A 209 16.14 -5.57 -9.09
C ALA A 209 15.96 -5.61 -7.56
N PRO A 210 16.58 -6.58 -6.85
CA PRO A 210 16.65 -6.56 -5.38
C PRO A 210 17.28 -5.25 -4.90
N GLN A 211 16.50 -4.42 -4.19
CA GLN A 211 16.95 -3.10 -3.76
C GLN A 211 17.52 -3.09 -2.34
N LEU A 212 17.12 -4.04 -1.51
CA LEU A 212 17.53 -4.13 -0.11
C LEU A 212 18.75 -5.02 0.06
N ALA A 213 19.68 -4.59 0.89
CA ALA A 213 20.87 -5.35 1.28
C ALA A 213 21.09 -5.16 2.79
N PRO A 214 21.80 -6.07 3.48
CA PRO A 214 22.20 -5.87 4.87
C PRO A 214 22.96 -4.55 5.01
N ASP A 215 22.61 -3.78 6.05
CA ASP A 215 23.23 -2.50 6.43
C ASP A 215 23.24 -1.41 5.34
N LYS A 216 22.36 -1.53 4.31
CA LYS A 216 22.25 -0.52 3.25
C LYS A 216 21.73 0.83 3.77
N VAL A 217 20.91 0.82 4.80
CA VAL A 217 20.41 2.00 5.48
C VAL A 217 20.82 1.91 6.94
N THR A 218 21.42 2.96 7.49
CA THR A 218 21.77 3.01 8.92
C THR A 218 20.62 3.63 9.69
N PHE A 219 20.07 2.91 10.67
CA PHE A 219 19.00 3.42 11.51
C PHE A 219 19.54 4.19 12.72
N ASP A 220 18.98 5.37 12.97
CA ASP A 220 19.45 6.30 14.01
C ASP A 220 19.12 5.82 15.43
N ASP A 221 18.17 4.90 15.56
CA ASP A 221 17.74 4.30 16.83
C ASP A 221 18.52 3.01 17.20
N GLY A 222 19.56 2.68 16.44
CA GLY A 222 20.39 1.49 16.66
C GLY A 222 19.73 0.16 16.25
N THR A 223 18.56 0.20 15.66
CA THR A 223 17.90 -1.03 15.11
C THR A 223 18.79 -1.66 14.03
N LYS A 224 18.99 -2.97 14.11
CA LYS A 224 19.80 -3.70 13.11
C LYS A 224 19.14 -3.67 11.73
N SER A 225 19.87 -3.19 10.73
CA SER A 225 19.40 -2.95 9.37
C SER A 225 19.50 -4.19 8.48
N THR A 226 18.77 -5.25 8.84
CA THR A 226 18.64 -6.45 8.00
C THR A 226 17.66 -6.21 6.84
N ILE A 227 17.74 -7.00 5.76
CA ILE A 227 16.77 -6.97 4.66
C ILE A 227 15.33 -7.10 5.19
N ALA A 228 15.08 -8.03 6.11
CA ALA A 228 13.76 -8.25 6.69
C ALA A 228 13.28 -7.03 7.50
N GLN A 229 14.16 -6.38 8.26
CA GLN A 229 13.80 -5.18 9.02
C GLN A 229 13.51 -3.99 8.09
N GLN A 230 14.38 -3.74 7.12
CA GLN A 230 14.17 -2.69 6.11
C GLN A 230 12.85 -2.90 5.36
N ALA A 231 12.58 -4.14 4.89
CA ALA A 231 11.34 -4.49 4.21
C ALA A 231 10.11 -4.30 5.11
N LYS A 232 10.19 -4.69 6.38
CA LYS A 232 9.11 -4.52 7.37
C LYS A 232 8.83 -3.05 7.62
N ASP A 233 9.86 -2.24 7.81
CA ASP A 233 9.70 -0.83 8.15
C ASP A 233 9.16 -0.02 6.97
N VAL A 234 9.67 -0.24 5.75
CA VAL A 234 9.15 0.44 4.56
C VAL A 234 7.73 -0.02 4.20
N ALA A 235 7.38 -1.30 4.42
CA ALA A 235 6.00 -1.78 4.21
C ALA A 235 5.02 -1.13 5.20
N ALA A 236 5.41 -0.94 6.46
CA ALA A 236 4.62 -0.18 7.44
C ALA A 236 4.47 1.29 7.04
N PHE A 237 5.53 1.93 6.57
CA PHE A 237 5.48 3.29 6.06
C PHE A 237 4.55 3.41 4.85
N MET A 238 4.63 2.49 3.87
CA MET A 238 3.73 2.48 2.72
C MET A 238 2.26 2.22 3.11
N ALA A 239 2.01 1.42 4.15
CA ALA A 239 0.68 1.25 4.70
C ALA A 239 0.15 2.55 5.29
N TRP A 240 0.98 3.29 6.03
CA TRP A 240 0.64 4.61 6.56
C TRP A 240 0.41 5.63 5.43
N VAL A 241 1.28 5.70 4.43
CA VAL A 241 1.12 6.57 3.25
C VAL A 241 -0.21 6.32 2.56
N SER A 242 -0.60 5.05 2.42
CA SER A 242 -1.87 4.65 1.78
C SER A 242 -3.10 4.96 2.65
N GLU A 243 -2.93 5.12 3.95
CA GLU A 243 -4.01 5.47 4.88
C GLU A 243 -3.51 6.27 6.10
N PRO A 244 -3.11 7.53 5.91
CA PRO A 244 -2.56 8.34 7.00
C PRO A 244 -3.58 8.69 8.09
N LYS A 245 -4.87 8.49 7.82
CA LYS A 245 -5.99 8.69 8.75
C LYS A 245 -6.54 7.39 9.36
N LEU A 246 -5.81 6.28 9.26
CA LEU A 246 -6.25 4.97 9.75
C LEU A 246 -6.66 5.01 11.23
N GLU A 247 -5.85 5.63 12.08
CA GLU A 247 -6.11 5.69 13.53
C GLU A 247 -7.36 6.52 13.85
N GLU A 248 -7.53 7.67 13.19
CA GLU A 248 -8.71 8.53 13.33
C GLU A 248 -9.97 7.79 12.84
N ARG A 249 -9.89 7.14 11.68
CA ARG A 249 -11.00 6.34 11.15
C ARG A 249 -11.42 5.23 12.10
N LYS A 250 -10.47 4.52 12.70
CA LYS A 250 -10.76 3.46 13.68
C LYS A 250 -11.42 4.02 14.92
N ALA A 251 -10.89 5.10 15.49
CA ALA A 251 -11.45 5.73 16.68
C ALA A 251 -12.90 6.20 16.42
N PHE A 252 -13.13 6.87 15.28
CA PHE A 252 -14.47 7.27 14.86
C PHE A 252 -15.40 6.07 14.66
N GLY A 253 -14.91 5.01 14.01
CA GLY A 253 -15.68 3.79 13.76
C GLY A 253 -16.14 3.10 15.04
N VAL A 254 -15.29 3.00 16.05
CA VAL A 254 -15.67 2.46 17.37
C VAL A 254 -16.77 3.31 18.01
N GLY A 255 -16.62 4.64 18.01
CA GLY A 255 -17.66 5.54 18.54
C GLY A 255 -18.98 5.40 17.79
N ALA A 256 -18.94 5.33 16.46
CA ALA A 256 -20.13 5.13 15.64
C ALA A 256 -20.82 3.78 15.93
N MET A 257 -20.05 2.71 16.11
CA MET A 257 -20.62 1.39 16.47
C MET A 257 -21.33 1.42 17.84
N ILE A 258 -20.71 2.03 18.84
CA ILE A 258 -21.33 2.19 20.18
C ILE A 258 -22.63 2.98 20.05
N TYR A 259 -22.61 4.11 19.34
CA TYR A 259 -23.81 4.92 19.11
C TYR A 259 -24.93 4.10 18.44
N LEU A 260 -24.62 3.35 17.39
CA LEU A 260 -25.59 2.54 16.65
C LEU A 260 -26.18 1.41 17.52
N VAL A 261 -25.38 0.79 18.38
CA VAL A 261 -25.86 -0.25 19.31
C VAL A 261 -26.87 0.37 20.32
N ILE A 262 -26.53 1.53 20.91
CA ILE A 262 -27.42 2.22 21.85
C ILE A 262 -28.71 2.64 21.13
N LEU A 263 -28.60 3.28 19.97
CA LEU A 263 -29.74 3.71 19.17
C LEU A 263 -30.66 2.53 18.80
N SER A 264 -30.08 1.42 18.36
CA SER A 264 -30.84 0.21 18.01
C SER A 264 -31.59 -0.35 19.22
N GLY A 265 -30.98 -0.35 20.41
CA GLY A 265 -31.60 -0.74 21.66
C GLY A 265 -32.79 0.15 22.01
N LEU A 266 -32.64 1.46 21.93
CA LEU A 266 -33.72 2.43 22.18
C LEU A 266 -34.88 2.27 21.20
N LEU A 267 -34.58 2.13 19.91
CA LEU A 267 -35.59 1.88 18.89
C LEU A 267 -36.31 0.57 19.09
N TYR A 268 -35.60 -0.50 19.48
CA TYR A 268 -36.22 -1.79 19.79
C TYR A 268 -37.18 -1.71 21.00
N VAL A 269 -36.76 -1.04 22.09
CA VAL A 269 -37.64 -0.83 23.27
C VAL A 269 -38.84 0.01 22.89
N SER A 270 -38.68 1.08 22.11
CA SER A 270 -39.77 1.93 21.61
C SER A 270 -40.73 1.12 20.72
N TYR A 271 -40.20 0.33 19.79
CA TYR A 271 -41.00 -0.59 18.98
C TYR A 271 -41.81 -1.56 19.84
N ARG A 272 -41.16 -2.26 20.80
CA ARG A 272 -41.83 -3.19 21.72
C ARG A 272 -42.92 -2.48 22.52
N ARG A 273 -42.73 -1.25 22.96
CA ARG A 273 -43.71 -0.47 23.74
C ARG A 273 -44.92 -0.08 22.89
N ILE A 274 -44.74 0.39 21.67
CA ILE A 274 -45.81 0.80 20.77
C ILE A 274 -46.69 -0.41 20.37
N TRP A 275 -46.06 -1.54 20.02
CA TRP A 275 -46.77 -2.72 19.52
C TRP A 275 -47.25 -3.69 20.61
N ARG A 276 -47.02 -3.40 21.88
CA ARG A 276 -47.36 -4.31 22.97
C ARG A 276 -48.84 -4.65 23.05
N ASN A 277 -49.72 -3.71 22.73
CA ASN A 277 -51.16 -3.81 22.87
C ASN A 277 -51.90 -3.96 21.52
N VAL A 278 -51.19 -4.19 20.42
CA VAL A 278 -51.79 -4.41 19.10
C VAL A 278 -52.02 -5.91 18.94
N ALA A 279 -53.29 -6.32 18.79
CA ALA A 279 -53.64 -7.70 18.47
C ALA A 279 -53.25 -8.03 17.03
N HIS A 280 -52.59 -9.15 16.83
CA HIS A 280 -52.21 -9.67 15.52
C HIS A 280 -53.20 -10.77 15.12
#